data_57e9ae6526873f725fe4845a6c0f1c16
#
_entry.id   57e9ae6526873f725fe4845a6c0f1c16
#
_cell.length_a   1.000
_cell.length_b   1.000
_cell.length_c   1.000
_cell.angle_alpha   90.00
_cell.angle_beta   90.00
_cell.angle_gamma   90.00
#
_symmetry.space_group_name_H-M   'P 1'
#
loop_
_entity.id
_entity.type
_entity.pdbx_description
1 polymer ?
#
loop_
_entity_poly.entity_id
_entity_poly.type
_entity_poly.pdbx_seq_one_letter_code
_entity_poly.pdbx_strand_id
1 'polypeptide(L)'
;MTNSKSQKVGGSQAAGPAKCGAQSSKNKKAAPVCVFENPEFGMVRMATDEKGEPWFCAKDLCDALGYKRADLAVKQHVNPHDAAKRCVWVEVGKKKDGTPAKRLTQMIFVNESGFYALVLGSKLPSAVMFKDWVTSVVLPQIRKTGGYIPVHEGESEEEMIRSAEQILRATLKESGFID
;
A
#
# COMPACT_ATOMS: atom_id res chain seq x y z
N MET A 1 9.26 25.31 -63.31
CA MET A 1 10.06 24.31 -62.59
C MET A 1 10.24 24.75 -61.19
N THR A 2 9.52 24.20 -60.26
CA THR A 2 9.92 23.83 -58.91
C THR A 2 8.67 23.50 -58.09
N ASN A 3 8.68 22.31 -57.64
CA ASN A 3 7.60 21.56 -57.01
C ASN A 3 7.55 21.88 -55.51
N SER A 4 6.43 22.40 -55.02
CA SER A 4 6.22 22.61 -53.57
C SER A 4 5.41 21.44 -53.00
N LYS A 5 6.02 20.58 -52.21
CA LYS A 5 5.41 19.51 -51.50
C LYS A 5 4.79 19.99 -50.21
N SER A 6 3.47 19.86 -50.15
CA SER A 6 2.63 20.05 -48.96
C SER A 6 2.95 18.96 -47.91
N GLN A 7 3.34 19.36 -46.69
CA GLN A 7 3.48 18.47 -45.57
C GLN A 7 2.12 18.34 -44.85
N LYS A 8 1.66 17.09 -44.79
CA LYS A 8 0.49 16.65 -44.02
C LYS A 8 0.86 16.63 -42.53
N VAL A 9 0.10 17.41 -41.74
CA VAL A 9 0.17 17.37 -40.28
C VAL A 9 -0.56 16.11 -39.80
N GLY A 10 0.17 15.20 -39.19
CA GLY A 10 -0.37 13.96 -38.65
C GLY A 10 -1.18 14.19 -37.38
N GLY A 11 -2.39 13.66 -37.39
CA GLY A 11 -3.31 13.72 -36.27
C GLY A 11 -2.81 12.99 -35.03
N SER A 12 -2.98 13.63 -33.89
CA SER A 12 -2.79 13.09 -32.58
C SER A 12 -3.79 11.96 -32.32
N GLN A 13 -3.32 10.72 -32.28
CA GLN A 13 -4.14 9.59 -31.83
C GLN A 13 -4.17 9.59 -30.30
N ALA A 14 -5.37 9.76 -29.75
CA ALA A 14 -5.66 9.52 -28.34
C ALA A 14 -5.32 8.07 -27.97
N ALA A 15 -4.40 7.89 -27.04
CA ALA A 15 -4.07 6.60 -26.48
C ALA A 15 -5.28 6.04 -25.71
N GLY A 16 -5.92 5.04 -26.26
CA GLY A 16 -6.97 4.25 -25.60
C GLY A 16 -6.40 3.53 -24.36
N PRO A 17 -7.29 3.05 -23.44
CA PRO A 17 -6.87 2.41 -22.20
C PRO A 17 -6.01 1.20 -22.51
N ALA A 18 -4.80 1.18 -21.92
CA ALA A 18 -3.85 0.08 -22.08
C ALA A 18 -4.52 -1.23 -21.65
N LYS A 19 -4.73 -2.12 -22.63
CA LYS A 19 -5.18 -3.48 -22.39
C LYS A 19 -4.14 -4.16 -21.51
N CYS A 20 -4.59 -4.76 -20.40
CA CYS A 20 -3.76 -5.64 -19.58
C CYS A 20 -3.24 -6.75 -20.49
N GLY A 21 -1.99 -6.61 -20.94
CA GLY A 21 -1.34 -7.56 -21.83
C GLY A 21 -1.27 -8.90 -21.13
N ALA A 22 -1.89 -9.91 -21.72
CA ALA A 22 -1.81 -11.29 -21.30
C ALA A 22 -0.36 -11.78 -21.45
N GLN A 23 0.47 -11.59 -20.41
CA GLN A 23 1.64 -12.40 -20.28
C GLN A 23 1.20 -13.75 -19.72
N SER A 24 1.22 -14.73 -20.61
CA SER A 24 1.01 -16.14 -20.36
C SER A 24 1.92 -16.60 -19.21
N SER A 25 1.29 -16.80 -18.05
CA SER A 25 1.82 -17.65 -17.00
C SER A 25 0.60 -18.33 -16.34
N LYS A 26 0.55 -19.63 -16.52
CA LYS A 26 -0.46 -20.57 -16.04
C LYS A 26 -0.70 -20.34 -14.54
N ASN A 27 -1.97 -20.19 -14.15
CA ASN A 27 -2.50 -20.29 -12.78
C ASN A 27 -1.92 -19.30 -11.73
N LYS A 28 -2.05 -17.99 -11.93
CA LYS A 28 -2.09 -17.08 -10.78
C LYS A 28 -3.55 -16.93 -10.35
N LYS A 29 -3.97 -17.68 -9.32
CA LYS A 29 -5.14 -17.30 -8.50
C LYS A 29 -4.94 -15.83 -8.15
N ALA A 30 -5.86 -14.94 -8.56
CA ALA A 30 -5.89 -13.59 -8.05
C ALA A 30 -5.94 -13.69 -6.52
N ALA A 31 -4.95 -13.16 -5.83
CA ALA A 31 -4.95 -13.17 -4.37
C ALA A 31 -6.25 -12.49 -3.90
N PRO A 32 -6.95 -13.05 -2.90
CA PRO A 32 -8.16 -12.42 -2.40
C PRO A 32 -7.79 -11.03 -1.89
N VAL A 33 -8.46 -10.02 -2.42
CA VAL A 33 -8.32 -8.65 -1.92
C VAL A 33 -9.23 -8.53 -0.71
N CYS A 34 -8.64 -8.33 0.45
CA CYS A 34 -9.35 -7.98 1.68
C CYS A 34 -9.45 -6.46 1.80
N VAL A 35 -10.45 -5.97 2.51
CA VAL A 35 -10.58 -4.56 2.86
C VAL A 35 -10.11 -4.42 4.30
N PHE A 36 -9.08 -3.62 4.51
CA PHE A 36 -8.62 -3.23 5.84
C PHE A 36 -9.29 -1.91 6.19
N GLU A 37 -10.02 -1.88 7.29
CA GLU A 37 -10.68 -0.69 7.81
C GLU A 37 -9.85 -0.12 8.96
N ASN A 38 -9.40 1.11 8.81
CA ASN A 38 -8.67 1.83 9.85
C ASN A 38 -9.41 3.14 10.16
N PRO A 39 -9.62 3.49 11.44
CA PRO A 39 -10.31 4.72 11.82
C PRO A 39 -9.70 6.01 11.25
N GLU A 40 -8.37 6.02 11.06
CA GLU A 40 -7.64 7.20 10.56
C GLU A 40 -7.52 7.24 9.03
N PHE A 41 -7.38 6.07 8.40
CA PHE A 41 -7.11 5.96 6.95
C PHE A 41 -8.32 5.46 6.15
N GLY A 42 -9.43 5.12 6.82
CA GLY A 42 -10.62 4.58 6.16
C GLY A 42 -10.40 3.17 5.60
N MET A 43 -11.06 2.86 4.49
CA MET A 43 -11.03 1.53 3.87
C MET A 43 -9.89 1.43 2.85
N VAL A 44 -8.93 0.56 3.10
CA VAL A 44 -7.79 0.29 2.23
C VAL A 44 -7.85 -1.15 1.75
N ARG A 45 -7.82 -1.37 0.44
CA ARG A 45 -7.73 -2.72 -0.13
C ARG A 45 -6.33 -3.28 0.10
N MET A 46 -6.30 -4.50 0.59
CA MET A 46 -5.08 -5.23 0.91
C MET A 46 -5.08 -6.59 0.22
N ALA A 47 -3.93 -7.05 -0.20
CA ALA A 47 -3.70 -8.40 -0.69
C ALA A 47 -2.50 -8.99 0.07
N THR A 48 -2.52 -10.30 0.28
CA THR A 48 -1.40 -11.00 0.90
C THR A 48 -0.57 -11.69 -0.19
N ASP A 49 0.73 -11.71 -0.07
CA ASP A 49 1.59 -12.45 -0.99
C ASP A 49 1.74 -13.94 -0.60
N GLU A 50 2.59 -14.67 -1.31
CA GLU A 50 2.82 -16.11 -1.08
C GLU A 50 3.54 -16.38 0.26
N LYS A 51 4.15 -15.35 0.85
CA LYS A 51 4.85 -15.42 2.15
C LYS A 51 3.97 -15.00 3.32
N GLY A 52 2.73 -14.53 3.04
CA GLY A 52 1.86 -13.98 4.05
C GLY A 52 2.02 -12.47 4.27
N GLU A 53 2.94 -11.82 3.56
CA GLU A 53 3.22 -10.38 3.72
C GLU A 53 2.08 -9.51 3.15
N PRO A 54 1.69 -8.45 3.86
CA PRO A 54 0.62 -7.56 3.43
C PRO A 54 1.08 -6.61 2.30
N TRP A 55 0.21 -6.44 1.31
CA TRP A 55 0.38 -5.48 0.22
C TRP A 55 -0.85 -4.59 0.13
N PHE A 56 -0.67 -3.30 0.22
CA PHE A 56 -1.72 -2.29 0.27
C PHE A 56 -1.93 -1.62 -1.09
N CYS A 57 -3.19 -1.35 -1.45
CA CYS A 57 -3.51 -0.62 -2.67
C CYS A 57 -3.02 0.83 -2.56
N ALA A 58 -2.04 1.19 -3.37
CA ALA A 58 -1.42 2.51 -3.34
C ALA A 58 -2.41 3.65 -3.63
N LYS A 59 -3.44 3.39 -4.46
CA LYS A 59 -4.47 4.40 -4.73
C LYS A 59 -5.27 4.73 -3.48
N ASP A 60 -5.73 3.71 -2.76
CA ASP A 60 -6.56 3.91 -1.56
C ASP A 60 -5.75 4.60 -0.45
N LEU A 61 -4.48 4.19 -0.26
CA LEU A 61 -3.57 4.86 0.67
C LEU A 61 -3.32 6.32 0.31
N CYS A 62 -3.06 6.61 -0.96
CA CYS A 62 -2.81 7.97 -1.39
C CYS A 62 -4.05 8.86 -1.27
N ASP A 63 -5.23 8.31 -1.55
CA ASP A 63 -6.50 9.03 -1.36
C ASP A 63 -6.69 9.36 0.14
N ALA A 64 -6.44 8.40 1.04
CA ALA A 64 -6.49 8.56 2.49
C ALA A 64 -5.43 9.55 3.03
N LEU A 65 -4.24 9.54 2.45
CA LEU A 65 -3.12 10.41 2.83
C LEU A 65 -3.12 11.78 2.13
N GLY A 66 -4.20 12.11 1.40
CA GLY A 66 -4.39 13.42 0.76
C GLY A 66 -3.50 13.68 -0.46
N TYR A 67 -2.90 12.65 -1.04
CA TYR A 67 -2.16 12.80 -2.27
C TYR A 67 -3.11 12.94 -3.46
N LYS A 68 -2.93 13.98 -4.27
CA LYS A 68 -3.75 14.21 -5.47
C LYS A 68 -3.53 13.17 -6.57
N ARG A 69 -2.33 12.58 -6.63
CA ARG A 69 -1.92 11.63 -7.68
C ARG A 69 -1.10 10.49 -7.08
N ALA A 70 -1.71 9.32 -6.98
CA ALA A 70 -1.08 8.12 -6.42
C ALA A 70 0.14 7.64 -7.22
N ASP A 71 0.09 7.72 -8.56
CA ASP A 71 1.21 7.33 -9.43
C ASP A 71 2.47 8.17 -9.21
N LEU A 72 2.31 9.46 -8.97
CA LEU A 72 3.42 10.36 -8.67
C LEU A 72 3.92 10.18 -7.23
N ALA A 73 3.00 10.05 -6.27
CA ALA A 73 3.36 9.84 -4.86
C ALA A 73 4.19 8.56 -4.70
N VAL A 74 3.76 7.45 -5.28
CA VAL A 74 4.52 6.19 -5.25
C VAL A 74 5.89 6.38 -5.91
N LYS A 75 5.97 7.00 -7.08
CA LYS A 75 7.24 7.23 -7.77
C LYS A 75 8.21 8.12 -6.96
N GLN A 76 7.68 9.07 -6.18
CA GLN A 76 8.47 10.02 -5.40
C GLN A 76 8.96 9.45 -4.07
N HIS A 77 8.13 8.65 -3.39
CA HIS A 77 8.34 8.28 -1.99
C HIS A 77 8.67 6.78 -1.81
N VAL A 78 8.27 5.91 -2.75
CA VAL A 78 8.39 4.46 -2.60
C VAL A 78 9.51 3.93 -3.48
N ASN A 79 10.36 3.06 -2.92
CA ASN A 79 11.38 2.38 -3.70
C ASN A 79 10.73 1.44 -4.73
N PRO A 80 11.33 1.28 -5.92
CA PRO A 80 10.76 0.43 -6.98
C PRO A 80 10.50 -1.03 -6.57
N HIS A 81 11.29 -1.58 -5.66
CA HIS A 81 11.12 -2.95 -5.15
C HIS A 81 10.00 -3.10 -4.11
N ASP A 82 9.57 -1.98 -3.51
CA ASP A 82 8.46 -1.93 -2.55
C ASP A 82 7.11 -1.70 -3.22
N ALA A 83 7.07 -1.57 -4.55
CA ALA A 83 5.86 -1.38 -5.32
C ALA A 83 5.72 -2.44 -6.42
N ALA A 84 4.52 -3.01 -6.57
CA ALA A 84 4.21 -3.99 -7.60
C ALA A 84 2.88 -3.67 -8.29
N LYS A 85 2.82 -3.91 -9.60
CA LYS A 85 1.57 -3.84 -10.37
C LYS A 85 0.86 -5.19 -10.28
N ARG A 86 -0.37 -5.20 -9.78
CA ARG A 86 -1.22 -6.40 -9.68
C ARG A 86 -2.54 -6.17 -10.39
N CYS A 87 -3.06 -7.22 -11.04
CA CYS A 87 -4.40 -7.20 -11.63
C CYS A 87 -5.39 -7.66 -10.57
N VAL A 88 -6.40 -6.84 -10.29
CA VAL A 88 -7.47 -7.13 -9.32
C VAL A 88 -8.84 -6.93 -9.95
N TRP A 89 -9.83 -7.70 -9.47
CA TRP A 89 -11.21 -7.51 -9.88
C TRP A 89 -11.81 -6.34 -9.12
N VAL A 90 -12.29 -5.34 -9.86
CA VAL A 90 -12.95 -4.16 -9.32
C VAL A 90 -14.39 -4.13 -9.78
N GLU A 91 -15.31 -3.87 -8.88
CA GLU A 91 -16.72 -3.64 -9.21
C GLU A 91 -16.86 -2.28 -9.90
N VAL A 92 -17.47 -2.29 -11.08
CA VAL A 92 -17.63 -1.08 -11.92
C VAL A 92 -19.09 -0.69 -12.13
N GLY A 93 -20.00 -1.26 -11.35
CA GLY A 93 -21.43 -1.02 -11.41
C GLY A 93 -22.24 -2.30 -11.40
N LYS A 94 -23.52 -2.23 -11.81
CA LYS A 94 -24.42 -3.40 -11.90
C LYS A 94 -24.69 -3.72 -13.36
N LYS A 95 -24.80 -5.00 -13.69
CA LYS A 95 -25.28 -5.49 -14.97
C LYS A 95 -26.80 -5.29 -15.07
N LYS A 96 -27.36 -5.49 -16.27
CA LYS A 96 -28.82 -5.39 -16.49
C LYS A 96 -29.65 -6.34 -15.64
N ASP A 97 -29.04 -7.45 -15.20
CA ASP A 97 -29.63 -8.47 -14.31
C ASP A 97 -29.49 -8.16 -12.81
N GLY A 98 -28.96 -6.98 -12.44
CA GLY A 98 -28.73 -6.56 -11.05
C GLY A 98 -27.45 -7.10 -10.42
N THR A 99 -26.74 -8.03 -11.06
CA THR A 99 -25.48 -8.57 -10.54
C THR A 99 -24.32 -7.56 -10.67
N PRO A 100 -23.31 -7.59 -9.74
CA PRO A 100 -22.15 -6.71 -9.82
C PRO A 100 -21.37 -6.93 -11.12
N ALA A 101 -21.14 -5.85 -11.87
CA ALA A 101 -20.24 -5.89 -13.02
C ALA A 101 -18.81 -5.76 -12.53
N LYS A 102 -17.97 -6.78 -12.75
CA LYS A 102 -16.55 -6.78 -12.35
C LYS A 102 -15.67 -6.58 -13.57
N ARG A 103 -14.63 -5.77 -13.41
CA ARG A 103 -13.59 -5.55 -14.42
C ARG A 103 -12.21 -5.81 -13.82
N LEU A 104 -11.39 -6.56 -14.56
CA LEU A 104 -9.99 -6.75 -14.22
C LEU A 104 -9.23 -5.44 -14.47
N THR A 105 -8.67 -4.86 -13.43
CA THR A 105 -7.97 -3.57 -13.48
C THR A 105 -6.57 -3.73 -12.91
N GLN A 106 -5.57 -3.18 -13.59
CA GLN A 106 -4.21 -3.15 -13.08
C GLN A 106 -4.07 -1.99 -12.10
N MET A 107 -3.64 -2.28 -10.88
CA MET A 107 -3.42 -1.32 -9.81
C MET A 107 -2.02 -1.48 -9.22
N ILE A 108 -1.48 -0.42 -8.65
CA ILE A 108 -0.21 -0.45 -7.91
C ILE A 108 -0.52 -0.84 -6.47
N PHE A 109 0.23 -1.81 -5.97
CA PHE A 109 0.27 -2.20 -4.57
C PHE A 109 1.65 -1.91 -4.01
N VAL A 110 1.72 -1.55 -2.75
CA VAL A 110 2.96 -1.32 -2.00
C VAL A 110 3.00 -2.25 -0.79
N ASN A 111 4.18 -2.72 -0.45
CA ASN A 111 4.41 -3.50 0.77
C ASN A 111 4.40 -2.58 2.00
N GLU A 112 4.68 -3.11 3.17
CA GLU A 112 4.69 -2.35 4.43
C GLU A 112 5.73 -1.22 4.43
N SER A 113 6.93 -1.45 3.90
CA SER A 113 7.95 -0.40 3.74
C SER A 113 7.45 0.75 2.87
N GLY A 114 6.83 0.45 1.73
CA GLY A 114 6.22 1.43 0.84
C GLY A 114 5.04 2.17 1.48
N PHE A 115 4.25 1.50 2.33
CA PHE A 115 3.20 2.12 3.12
C PHE A 115 3.80 3.18 4.07
N TYR A 116 4.79 2.83 4.88
CA TYR A 116 5.45 3.80 5.77
C TYR A 116 6.09 4.95 5.00
N ALA A 117 6.72 4.68 3.86
CA ALA A 117 7.30 5.74 3.02
C ALA A 117 6.25 6.76 2.55
N LEU A 118 5.04 6.32 2.19
CA LEU A 118 3.93 7.20 1.84
C LEU A 118 3.42 7.98 3.05
N VAL A 119 3.25 7.34 4.21
CA VAL A 119 2.80 8.02 5.44
C VAL A 119 3.79 9.10 5.86
N LEU A 120 5.08 8.76 5.94
CA LEU A 120 6.13 9.70 6.34
C LEU A 120 6.33 10.86 5.34
N GLY A 121 5.96 10.66 4.06
CA GLY A 121 5.99 11.70 3.03
C GLY A 121 4.73 12.58 2.97
N SER A 122 3.65 12.22 3.66
CA SER A 122 2.39 12.95 3.67
C SER A 122 2.49 14.25 4.48
N LYS A 123 1.69 15.25 4.06
CA LYS A 123 1.56 16.55 4.74
C LYS A 123 0.25 16.67 5.53
N LEU A 124 -0.56 15.61 5.58
CA LEU A 124 -1.77 15.63 6.41
C LEU A 124 -1.41 15.75 7.89
N PRO A 125 -2.22 16.47 8.68
CA PRO A 125 -1.96 16.65 10.13
C PRO A 125 -1.81 15.32 10.87
N SER A 126 -2.66 14.32 10.60
CA SER A 126 -2.57 12.99 11.21
C SER A 126 -1.27 12.26 10.85
N ALA A 127 -0.85 12.32 9.60
CA ALA A 127 0.41 11.72 9.17
C ALA A 127 1.63 12.45 9.75
N VAL A 128 1.55 13.78 9.92
CA VAL A 128 2.60 14.56 10.59
C VAL A 128 2.69 14.16 12.07
N MET A 129 1.57 14.05 12.78
CA MET A 129 1.54 13.58 14.17
C MET A 129 2.12 12.17 14.31
N PHE A 130 1.77 11.26 13.42
CA PHE A 130 2.35 9.91 13.39
C PHE A 130 3.87 9.96 13.17
N LYS A 131 4.33 10.74 12.21
CA LYS A 131 5.76 10.93 11.93
C LYS A 131 6.50 11.47 13.17
N ASP A 132 5.95 12.51 13.79
CA ASP A 132 6.56 13.13 14.98
C ASP A 132 6.62 12.13 16.14
N TRP A 133 5.55 11.36 16.38
CA TRP A 133 5.53 10.32 17.39
C TRP A 133 6.57 9.21 17.10
N VAL A 134 6.64 8.71 15.88
CA VAL A 134 7.64 7.68 15.50
C VAL A 134 9.06 8.19 15.71
N THR A 135 9.34 9.43 15.29
CA THR A 135 10.71 9.98 15.31
C THR A 135 11.14 10.49 16.70
N SER A 136 10.19 10.96 17.51
CA SER A 136 10.51 11.52 18.85
C SER A 136 10.37 10.51 20.00
N VAL A 137 9.55 9.46 19.83
CA VAL A 137 9.27 8.48 20.88
C VAL A 137 9.74 7.08 20.48
N VAL A 138 9.19 6.50 19.40
CA VAL A 138 9.39 5.09 19.05
C VAL A 138 10.87 4.80 18.70
N LEU A 139 11.41 5.49 17.71
CA LEU A 139 12.79 5.25 17.27
C LEU A 139 13.84 5.55 18.34
N PRO A 140 13.73 6.66 19.13
CA PRO A 140 14.65 6.89 20.25
C PRO A 140 14.58 5.82 21.33
N GLN A 141 13.38 5.29 21.63
CA GLN A 141 13.23 4.20 22.60
C GLN A 141 13.90 2.93 22.08
N ILE A 142 13.60 2.52 20.85
CA ILE A 142 14.24 1.34 20.22
C ILE A 142 15.78 1.48 20.27
N ARG A 143 16.32 2.64 19.92
CA ARG A 143 17.76 2.87 19.97
C ARG A 143 18.37 2.76 21.37
N LYS A 144 17.62 3.18 22.41
CA LYS A 144 18.12 3.17 23.82
C LYS A 144 17.98 1.80 24.47
N THR A 145 16.88 1.11 24.21
CA THR A 145 16.47 -0.10 24.96
C THR A 145 16.47 -1.38 24.11
N GLY A 146 16.64 -1.26 22.78
CA GLY A 146 16.59 -2.39 21.84
C GLY A 146 15.17 -2.75 21.37
N GLY A 147 14.13 -2.16 21.93
CA GLY A 147 12.74 -2.44 21.55
C GLY A 147 11.78 -1.30 21.89
N TYR A 148 10.56 -1.37 21.35
CA TYR A 148 9.46 -0.49 21.71
C TYR A 148 8.30 -1.32 22.27
N ILE A 149 7.87 -1.00 23.48
CA ILE A 149 6.72 -1.60 24.14
C ILE A 149 5.66 -0.49 24.25
N PRO A 150 4.51 -0.62 23.54
CA PRO A 150 3.44 0.33 23.68
C PRO A 150 2.86 0.26 25.10
N VAL A 151 2.70 1.41 25.73
CA VAL A 151 2.05 1.53 27.04
C VAL A 151 0.75 2.29 26.83
N HIS A 152 -0.38 1.72 27.27
CA HIS A 152 -1.69 2.36 27.20
C HIS A 152 -2.05 2.99 28.55
N GLU A 153 -2.72 4.15 28.50
CA GLU A 153 -3.18 4.82 29.73
C GLU A 153 -4.13 3.92 30.49
N GLY A 154 -3.83 3.68 31.79
CA GLY A 154 -4.63 2.84 32.68
C GLY A 154 -4.23 1.38 32.75
N GLU A 155 -3.21 0.94 32.00
CA GLU A 155 -2.64 -0.41 32.16
C GLU A 155 -1.91 -0.54 33.50
N SER A 156 -2.15 -1.67 34.16
CA SER A 156 -1.36 -2.04 35.36
C SER A 156 0.05 -2.49 35.00
N GLU A 157 0.97 -2.43 35.95
CA GLU A 157 2.34 -2.90 35.76
C GLU A 157 2.39 -4.37 35.31
N GLU A 158 1.50 -5.22 35.82
CA GLU A 158 1.41 -6.63 35.44
C GLU A 158 0.95 -6.83 34.00
N GLU A 159 0.03 -6.01 33.50
CA GLU A 159 -0.41 -6.03 32.10
C GLU A 159 0.68 -5.57 31.15
N MET A 160 1.42 -4.52 31.53
CA MET A 160 2.59 -4.07 30.75
C MET A 160 3.67 -5.15 30.66
N ILE A 161 3.99 -5.83 31.77
CA ILE A 161 4.96 -6.92 31.77
C ILE A 161 4.50 -8.06 30.87
N ARG A 162 3.23 -8.44 30.92
CA ARG A 162 2.65 -9.49 30.08
C ARG A 162 2.72 -9.16 28.60
N SER A 163 2.39 -7.92 28.23
CA SER A 163 2.49 -7.43 26.85
C SER A 163 3.94 -7.46 26.34
N ALA A 164 4.88 -7.02 27.19
CA ALA A 164 6.31 -7.07 26.89
C ALA A 164 6.83 -8.50 26.65
N GLU A 165 6.42 -9.45 27.49
CA GLU A 165 6.77 -10.87 27.32
C GLU A 165 6.21 -11.46 26.03
N GLN A 166 4.98 -11.11 25.65
CA GLN A 166 4.37 -11.57 24.40
C GLN A 166 5.14 -11.05 23.18
N ILE A 167 5.48 -9.77 23.17
CA ILE A 167 6.28 -9.16 22.08
C ILE A 167 7.64 -9.84 21.97
N LEU A 168 8.33 -10.03 23.11
CA LEU A 168 9.63 -10.68 23.16
C LEU A 168 9.57 -12.13 22.61
N ARG A 169 8.57 -12.89 23.02
CA ARG A 169 8.37 -14.27 22.54
C ARG A 169 8.09 -14.32 21.05
N ALA A 170 7.24 -13.42 20.53
CA ALA A 170 6.96 -13.33 19.11
C ALA A 170 8.24 -13.01 18.31
N THR A 171 9.01 -12.02 18.74
CA THR A 171 10.28 -11.64 18.11
C THR A 171 11.30 -12.78 18.10
N LEU A 172 11.43 -13.50 19.21
CA LEU A 172 12.36 -14.64 19.32
C LEU A 172 11.93 -15.81 18.42
N LYS A 173 10.62 -16.03 18.26
CA LYS A 173 10.09 -17.06 17.37
C LYS A 173 10.34 -16.70 15.90
N GLU A 174 10.06 -15.47 15.50
CA GLU A 174 10.35 -14.99 14.13
C GLU A 174 11.83 -15.02 13.78
N SER A 175 12.69 -14.79 14.79
CA SER A 175 14.15 -14.84 14.63
C SER A 175 14.71 -16.25 14.67
N GLY A 176 13.89 -17.28 14.94
CA GLY A 176 14.30 -18.68 15.02
C GLY A 176 15.13 -19.04 16.27
N PHE A 177 15.09 -18.22 17.31
CA PHE A 177 15.76 -18.50 18.59
C PHE A 177 14.96 -19.44 19.50
N ILE A 178 13.64 -19.52 19.30
CA ILE A 178 12.73 -20.43 20.00
C ILE A 178 11.71 -21.02 19.00
N ASP A 179 11.30 -22.27 19.24
CA ASP A 179 10.28 -22.99 18.48
C ASP A 179 8.83 -22.56 18.85
#